data_75f9aa8a69ad33146ab21af0648dfb65
#
_entry.id   75f9aa8a69ad33146ab21af0648dfb65
#
_cell.length_a   1.000
_cell.length_b   1.000
_cell.length_c   1.000
_cell.angle_alpha   90.00
_cell.angle_beta   90.00
_cell.angle_gamma   90.00
#
_symmetry.space_group_name_H-M   'P 1'
#
loop_
_entity.id
_entity.type
_entity.pdbx_description
1 polymer ?
#
loop_
_entity_poly.entity_id
_entity_poly.type
_entity_poly.pdbx_seq_one_letter_code
_entity_poly.pdbx_strand_id
1 'polypeptide(L)'
;MFYAGYGRRESIYISLVDFEAEMEIQDLSIRVDEETSVPPKLPTFRQGRVVRHEESDYESDFMATTTHIGTHMDAPYHFDANGRKIGDIPLTETIRPTKRADVRDIAEPNMEITLAEVKDRLPSSLEEEEFLFVHTGWSDEHEGTQTFYEENPYYAEEIAEYVVESGARGLITDAAIDPGDEGYRNHYTLLEADKVIVENVVNCEGLPDEFRTYVIPMRLANGDGAPARVFVVKDE
;
A
#
# COMPACT_ATOMS: atom_id res chain seq x y z
N MET A 1 -28.52 9.78 69.20
CA MET A 1 -29.28 8.67 68.60
C MET A 1 -29.72 9.13 67.19
N PHE A 2 -28.89 8.94 66.21
CA PHE A 2 -29.23 9.20 64.81
C PHE A 2 -28.69 8.06 63.95
N TYR A 3 -29.58 7.26 63.38
CA TYR A 3 -29.30 6.25 62.39
C TYR A 3 -29.13 6.96 61.03
N ALA A 4 -27.93 6.85 60.42
CA ALA A 4 -27.72 7.21 59.04
C ALA A 4 -27.87 5.96 58.16
N GLY A 5 -28.83 6.00 57.24
CA GLY A 5 -29.11 4.92 56.32
C GLY A 5 -28.00 4.72 55.29
N TYR A 6 -27.56 3.49 55.16
CA TYR A 6 -26.68 3.07 54.05
C TYR A 6 -27.50 2.90 52.78
N GLY A 7 -27.30 3.84 51.84
CA GLY A 7 -27.76 3.69 50.46
C GLY A 7 -27.08 2.52 49.82
N ARG A 8 -27.84 1.63 49.21
CA ARG A 8 -27.33 0.55 48.34
C ARG A 8 -26.57 1.19 47.16
N ARG A 9 -25.30 0.87 47.03
CA ARG A 9 -24.57 1.06 45.79
C ARG A 9 -25.09 0.02 44.79
N GLU A 10 -25.85 0.44 43.80
CA GLU A 10 -26.08 -0.36 42.62
C GLU A 10 -24.73 -0.50 41.90
N SER A 11 -24.21 -1.71 41.95
CA SER A 11 -23.05 -2.08 41.12
C SER A 11 -23.53 -2.12 39.67
N ILE A 12 -23.12 -1.14 38.87
CA ILE A 12 -23.28 -1.22 37.41
C ILE A 12 -22.28 -2.30 36.97
N TYR A 13 -22.78 -3.52 36.80
CA TYR A 13 -22.08 -4.54 36.02
C TYR A 13 -22.17 -4.09 34.57
N ILE A 14 -21.14 -3.39 34.07
CA ILE A 14 -20.88 -3.33 32.63
C ILE A 14 -20.47 -4.75 32.28
N SER A 15 -21.36 -5.47 31.68
CA SER A 15 -21.07 -6.73 31.02
C SER A 15 -19.95 -6.43 30.01
N LEU A 16 -18.76 -6.98 30.25
CA LEU A 16 -17.71 -7.12 29.25
C LEU A 16 -18.16 -8.23 28.29
N VAL A 17 -19.26 -7.99 27.60
CA VAL A 17 -19.78 -8.89 26.59
C VAL A 17 -19.19 -8.47 25.26
N ASP A 18 -18.49 -9.41 24.68
CA ASP A 18 -18.10 -9.52 23.28
C ASP A 18 -17.14 -8.46 22.71
N PHE A 19 -15.90 -8.46 23.16
CA PHE A 19 -14.76 -7.93 22.42
C PHE A 19 -13.91 -9.09 21.82
N GLU A 20 -14.57 -10.17 21.42
CA GLU A 20 -13.98 -11.25 20.61
C GLU A 20 -14.68 -11.32 19.24
N ALA A 21 -14.90 -10.18 18.59
CA ALA A 21 -14.91 -10.20 17.14
C ALA A 21 -13.44 -10.38 16.74
N GLU A 22 -13.06 -11.57 16.27
CA GLU A 22 -11.74 -11.78 15.66
C GLU A 22 -11.63 -10.78 14.51
N MET A 23 -10.74 -9.80 14.65
CA MET A 23 -10.44 -8.83 13.61
C MET A 23 -9.84 -9.60 12.43
N GLU A 24 -10.59 -9.77 11.35
CA GLU A 24 -10.12 -10.43 10.15
C GLU A 24 -9.28 -9.45 9.33
N ILE A 25 -7.99 -9.70 9.23
CA ILE A 25 -7.06 -8.88 8.45
C ILE A 25 -6.70 -9.60 7.17
N GLN A 26 -6.85 -8.91 6.03
CA GLN A 26 -6.30 -9.35 4.75
C GLN A 26 -5.00 -8.57 4.50
N ASP A 27 -3.89 -9.29 4.52
CA ASP A 27 -2.54 -8.75 4.28
C ASP A 27 -2.28 -8.68 2.77
N LEU A 28 -1.98 -7.49 2.30
CA LEU A 28 -1.75 -7.19 0.88
C LEU A 28 -0.27 -7.00 0.56
N SER A 29 0.63 -7.48 1.41
CA SER A 29 2.07 -7.21 1.27
C SER A 29 2.83 -8.42 0.75
N ILE A 30 3.70 -8.19 -0.22
CA ILE A 30 4.67 -9.18 -0.69
C ILE A 30 5.61 -9.58 0.44
N ARG A 31 5.87 -10.88 0.57
CA ARG A 31 6.90 -11.40 1.44
C ARG A 31 8.26 -11.21 0.79
N VAL A 32 9.08 -10.31 1.34
CA VAL A 32 10.39 -9.96 0.77
C VAL A 32 11.44 -11.01 1.08
N ASP A 33 12.10 -11.50 0.03
CA ASP A 33 13.27 -12.35 0.09
C ASP A 33 14.22 -12.11 -1.10
N GLU A 34 15.19 -12.99 -1.33
CA GLU A 34 16.20 -12.83 -2.39
C GLU A 34 15.63 -13.02 -3.81
N GLU A 35 14.44 -13.60 -3.94
CA GLU A 35 13.74 -13.85 -5.21
C GLU A 35 12.73 -12.73 -5.53
N THR A 36 12.46 -11.82 -4.58
CA THR A 36 11.54 -10.70 -4.78
C THR A 36 11.97 -9.82 -5.94
N SER A 37 11.03 -9.56 -6.84
CA SER A 37 11.25 -8.68 -8.00
C SER A 37 11.62 -7.27 -7.57
N VAL A 38 12.57 -6.67 -8.26
CA VAL A 38 12.98 -5.27 -8.08
C VAL A 38 12.97 -4.55 -9.41
N PRO A 39 12.69 -3.23 -9.44
CA PRO A 39 12.79 -2.45 -10.67
C PRO A 39 14.18 -2.61 -11.33
N PRO A 40 14.24 -2.67 -12.67
CA PRO A 40 15.49 -2.81 -13.40
C PRO A 40 16.54 -1.78 -12.94
N LYS A 41 17.81 -2.23 -12.82
CA LYS A 41 18.97 -1.44 -12.37
C LYS A 41 19.03 -1.13 -10.86
N LEU A 42 18.02 -1.47 -10.07
CA LEU A 42 18.09 -1.34 -8.62
C LEU A 42 18.72 -2.59 -7.97
N PRO A 43 19.33 -2.45 -6.78
CA PRO A 43 19.94 -3.58 -6.08
C PRO A 43 18.85 -4.54 -5.55
N THR A 44 19.09 -5.84 -5.72
CA THR A 44 18.24 -6.88 -5.15
C THR A 44 18.35 -6.93 -3.62
N PHE A 45 17.36 -7.54 -2.97
CA PHE A 45 17.40 -7.80 -1.55
C PHE A 45 18.57 -8.70 -1.17
N ARG A 46 19.20 -8.39 -0.06
CA ARG A 46 20.23 -9.23 0.57
C ARG A 46 20.02 -9.26 2.06
N GLN A 47 20.07 -10.46 2.60
CA GLN A 47 20.05 -10.72 4.03
C GLN A 47 21.28 -11.51 4.43
N GLY A 48 21.87 -11.17 5.56
CA GLY A 48 23.00 -11.90 6.11
C GLY A 48 22.94 -11.97 7.62
N ARG A 49 23.39 -13.09 8.16
CA ARG A 49 23.38 -13.32 9.59
C ARG A 49 24.58 -12.66 10.25
N VAL A 50 24.33 -11.85 11.27
CA VAL A 50 25.35 -11.15 12.07
C VAL A 50 25.65 -11.93 13.36
N VAL A 51 24.61 -12.44 14.02
CA VAL A 51 24.71 -13.24 15.24
C VAL A 51 23.89 -14.51 15.06
N ARG A 52 24.39 -15.65 15.53
CA ARG A 52 23.73 -16.96 15.41
C ARG A 52 23.38 -17.52 16.77
N HIS A 53 22.28 -18.28 16.86
CA HIS A 53 21.87 -18.97 18.09
C HIS A 53 22.93 -19.97 18.58
N GLU A 54 23.74 -20.53 17.70
CA GLU A 54 24.83 -21.45 18.08
C GLU A 54 25.98 -20.74 18.81
N GLU A 55 26.08 -19.41 18.67
CA GLU A 55 27.16 -18.57 19.22
C GLU A 55 26.67 -17.61 20.32
N SER A 56 25.33 -17.43 20.46
CA SER A 56 24.71 -16.47 21.36
C SER A 56 23.29 -16.88 21.73
N ASP A 57 22.70 -16.23 22.75
CA ASP A 57 21.30 -16.44 23.16
C ASP A 57 20.26 -15.81 22.22
N TYR A 58 20.71 -15.15 21.14
CA TYR A 58 19.83 -14.48 20.16
C TYR A 58 20.37 -14.59 18.74
N GLU A 59 19.51 -14.36 17.77
CA GLU A 59 19.87 -14.13 16.38
C GLU A 59 19.74 -12.67 15.98
N SER A 60 20.60 -12.22 15.07
CA SER A 60 20.51 -10.91 14.48
C SER A 60 20.97 -10.97 13.03
N ASP A 61 20.14 -10.40 12.15
CA ASP A 61 20.46 -10.30 10.72
C ASP A 61 20.67 -8.82 10.35
N PHE A 62 21.41 -8.59 9.27
CA PHE A 62 21.35 -7.34 8.54
C PHE A 62 20.56 -7.55 7.26
N MET A 63 19.96 -6.50 6.73
CA MET A 63 19.38 -6.48 5.40
C MET A 63 19.87 -5.27 4.62
N ALA A 64 20.00 -5.42 3.30
CA ALA A 64 20.32 -4.34 2.37
C ALA A 64 19.42 -4.49 1.15
N THR A 65 18.76 -3.40 0.75
CA THR A 65 17.80 -3.39 -0.35
C THR A 65 17.58 -1.97 -0.86
N THR A 66 16.87 -1.84 -1.98
CA THR A 66 16.27 -0.56 -2.41
C THR A 66 15.06 -0.22 -1.53
N THR A 67 14.66 1.05 -1.51
CA THR A 67 13.42 1.53 -0.89
C THR A 67 12.17 1.06 -1.66
N HIS A 68 12.33 0.72 -2.94
CA HIS A 68 11.28 0.28 -3.88
C HIS A 68 11.34 -1.24 -4.10
N ILE A 69 11.17 -2.02 -3.02
CA ILE A 69 11.16 -3.48 -3.08
C ILE A 69 9.84 -4.04 -2.58
N GLY A 70 9.31 -5.05 -3.29
CA GLY A 70 8.05 -5.69 -2.95
C GLY A 70 6.92 -4.66 -2.84
N THR A 71 6.00 -4.84 -1.91
CA THR A 71 4.99 -3.83 -1.61
C THR A 71 5.63 -2.65 -0.91
N HIS A 72 5.55 -1.48 -1.52
CA HIS A 72 6.19 -0.26 -1.03
C HIS A 72 5.33 0.98 -1.27
N MET A 73 5.73 2.09 -0.67
CA MET A 73 5.10 3.38 -0.87
C MET A 73 6.16 4.40 -1.30
N ASP A 74 5.86 5.12 -2.39
CA ASP A 74 6.64 6.25 -2.87
C ASP A 74 6.16 7.54 -2.23
N ALA A 75 7.13 8.35 -1.83
CA ALA A 75 6.91 9.70 -1.34
C ALA A 75 7.19 10.73 -2.45
N PRO A 76 6.61 11.94 -2.38
CA PRO A 76 6.89 13.02 -3.33
C PRO A 76 8.36 13.23 -3.63
N TYR A 77 9.24 13.08 -2.63
CA TYR A 77 10.69 13.23 -2.79
C TYR A 77 11.32 12.27 -3.82
N HIS A 78 10.62 11.20 -4.21
CA HIS A 78 11.15 10.26 -5.22
C HIS A 78 11.33 10.92 -6.58
N PHE A 79 10.41 11.79 -7.01
CA PHE A 79 10.48 12.51 -8.30
C PHE A 79 10.53 14.03 -8.15
N ASP A 80 10.14 14.59 -7.00
CA ASP A 80 10.31 16.01 -6.68
C ASP A 80 11.43 16.21 -5.65
N ALA A 81 12.55 16.82 -6.07
CA ALA A 81 13.69 17.10 -5.19
C ALA A 81 13.34 17.98 -3.96
N ASN A 82 12.22 18.69 -3.99
CA ASN A 82 11.69 19.49 -2.90
C ASN A 82 10.49 18.84 -2.21
N GLY A 83 10.05 17.68 -2.68
CA GLY A 83 8.93 16.95 -2.18
C GLY A 83 9.11 16.44 -0.74
N ARG A 84 8.02 16.08 -0.10
CA ARG A 84 8.04 15.49 1.24
C ARG A 84 8.69 14.11 1.20
N LYS A 85 9.49 13.82 2.23
CA LYS A 85 10.11 12.51 2.40
C LYS A 85 9.17 11.55 3.10
N ILE A 86 9.37 10.25 2.90
CA ILE A 86 8.52 9.20 3.46
C ILE A 86 8.37 9.31 4.99
N GLY A 87 9.44 9.70 5.70
CA GLY A 87 9.43 9.86 7.15
C GLY A 87 8.61 11.04 7.67
N ASP A 88 8.25 11.99 6.79
CA ASP A 88 7.49 13.19 7.09
C ASP A 88 5.98 13.03 6.82
N ILE A 89 5.58 11.95 6.15
CA ILE A 89 4.17 11.65 5.85
C ILE A 89 3.53 10.99 7.08
N PRO A 90 2.48 11.61 7.67
CA PRO A 90 1.84 11.05 8.85
C PRO A 90 0.90 9.89 8.47
N LEU A 91 0.70 8.94 9.39
CA LEU A 91 -0.20 7.79 9.15
C LEU A 91 -1.65 8.20 8.87
N THR A 92 -2.08 9.37 9.32
CA THR A 92 -3.39 9.92 8.98
C THR A 92 -3.57 10.19 7.49
N GLU A 93 -2.49 10.25 6.71
CA GLU A 93 -2.52 10.39 5.25
C GLU A 93 -2.37 9.05 4.51
N THR A 94 -1.99 7.98 5.21
CA THR A 94 -1.73 6.67 4.62
C THR A 94 -2.73 5.59 5.05
N ILE A 95 -3.67 5.95 5.94
CA ILE A 95 -4.81 5.11 6.34
C ILE A 95 -6.07 5.81 5.84
N ARG A 96 -6.61 5.37 4.68
CA ARG A 96 -7.66 6.10 3.97
C ARG A 96 -8.73 5.18 3.40
N PRO A 97 -9.95 5.69 3.19
CA PRO A 97 -10.92 5.04 2.33
C PRO A 97 -10.31 4.81 0.95
N THR A 98 -10.66 3.70 0.33
CA THR A 98 -10.13 3.27 -0.97
C THR A 98 -11.27 2.83 -1.86
N LYS A 99 -11.26 3.29 -3.11
CA LYS A 99 -12.15 2.82 -4.17
C LYS A 99 -11.37 1.98 -5.15
N ARG A 100 -11.85 0.76 -5.41
CA ARG A 100 -11.22 -0.20 -6.31
C ARG A 100 -11.87 -0.19 -7.68
N ALA A 101 -11.05 -0.09 -8.70
CA ALA A 101 -11.40 -0.42 -10.07
C ALA A 101 -10.77 -1.79 -10.40
N ASP A 102 -11.59 -2.83 -10.50
CA ASP A 102 -11.15 -4.17 -10.87
C ASP A 102 -11.06 -4.30 -12.39
N VAL A 103 -9.85 -4.27 -12.91
CA VAL A 103 -9.55 -4.33 -14.36
C VAL A 103 -8.92 -5.65 -14.78
N ARG A 104 -8.95 -6.69 -13.92
CA ARG A 104 -8.35 -8.00 -14.18
C ARG A 104 -8.87 -8.68 -15.46
N ASP A 105 -10.12 -8.39 -15.84
CA ASP A 105 -10.75 -8.94 -17.03
C ASP A 105 -10.21 -8.39 -18.36
N ILE A 106 -9.45 -7.29 -18.30
CA ILE A 106 -8.86 -6.65 -19.48
C ILE A 106 -7.34 -6.48 -19.38
N ALA A 107 -6.75 -6.59 -18.19
CA ALA A 107 -5.32 -6.41 -17.99
C ALA A 107 -4.53 -7.53 -18.69
N GLU A 108 -3.67 -7.15 -19.64
CA GLU A 108 -2.78 -8.06 -20.37
C GLU A 108 -1.34 -7.52 -20.36
N PRO A 109 -0.33 -8.37 -20.63
CA PRO A 109 1.06 -7.93 -20.71
C PRO A 109 1.26 -6.72 -21.63
N ASN A 110 1.98 -5.69 -21.18
CA ASN A 110 2.28 -4.46 -21.91
C ASN A 110 1.05 -3.66 -22.37
N MET A 111 -0.11 -3.87 -21.75
CA MET A 111 -1.33 -3.14 -22.09
C MET A 111 -1.38 -1.80 -21.36
N GLU A 112 -1.74 -0.74 -22.09
CA GLU A 112 -2.11 0.54 -21.51
C GLU A 112 -3.56 0.50 -21.01
N ILE A 113 -3.78 0.73 -19.72
CA ILE A 113 -5.10 0.83 -19.11
C ILE A 113 -5.53 2.29 -19.13
N THR A 114 -6.70 2.57 -19.73
CA THR A 114 -7.22 3.92 -19.93
C THR A 114 -8.07 4.40 -18.75
N LEU A 115 -8.20 5.73 -18.57
CA LEU A 115 -9.09 6.31 -17.57
C LEU A 115 -10.56 5.91 -17.75
N ALA A 116 -11.02 5.73 -18.98
CA ALA A 116 -12.39 5.30 -19.25
C ALA A 116 -12.65 3.90 -18.67
N GLU A 117 -11.74 2.96 -18.89
CA GLU A 117 -11.82 1.60 -18.35
C GLU A 117 -11.81 1.58 -16.81
N VAL A 118 -11.00 2.44 -16.17
CA VAL A 118 -10.97 2.59 -14.72
C VAL A 118 -12.28 3.18 -14.20
N LYS A 119 -12.78 4.27 -14.80
CA LYS A 119 -14.02 4.94 -14.38
C LYS A 119 -15.25 4.04 -14.51
N ASP A 120 -15.33 3.23 -15.54
CA ASP A 120 -16.46 2.30 -15.79
C ASP A 120 -16.54 1.20 -14.72
N ARG A 121 -15.45 0.98 -13.96
CA ARG A 121 -15.34 -0.07 -12.92
C ARG A 121 -15.34 0.50 -11.49
N LEU A 122 -15.30 1.81 -11.33
CA LEU A 122 -15.41 2.44 -10.01
C LEU A 122 -16.86 2.39 -9.50
N PRO A 123 -17.07 2.10 -8.21
CA PRO A 123 -18.41 2.09 -7.60
C PRO A 123 -19.05 3.48 -7.59
N SER A 124 -18.23 4.53 -7.52
CA SER A 124 -18.63 5.93 -7.54
C SER A 124 -17.43 6.82 -7.92
N SER A 125 -17.64 8.12 -8.10
CA SER A 125 -16.54 9.08 -8.32
C SER A 125 -15.55 9.04 -7.18
N LEU A 126 -14.25 9.18 -7.52
CA LEU A 126 -13.20 9.33 -6.53
C LEU A 126 -13.36 10.67 -5.80
N GLU A 127 -13.20 10.65 -4.48
CA GLU A 127 -13.36 11.83 -3.63
C GLU A 127 -12.02 12.28 -3.03
N GLU A 128 -12.04 13.49 -2.45
CA GLU A 128 -10.88 14.07 -1.78
C GLU A 128 -10.38 13.14 -0.65
N GLU A 129 -9.05 13.00 -0.56
CA GLU A 129 -8.38 12.19 0.47
C GLU A 129 -8.61 10.67 0.39
N GLU A 130 -9.26 10.14 -0.62
CA GLU A 130 -9.37 8.70 -0.87
C GLU A 130 -8.14 8.17 -1.61
N PHE A 131 -7.96 6.85 -1.59
CA PHE A 131 -7.09 6.17 -2.54
C PHE A 131 -7.90 5.65 -3.73
N LEU A 132 -7.33 5.79 -4.93
CA LEU A 132 -7.70 4.96 -6.06
C LEU A 132 -6.89 3.67 -6.02
N PHE A 133 -7.54 2.51 -6.07
CA PHE A 133 -6.87 1.23 -6.30
C PHE A 133 -7.25 0.69 -7.68
N VAL A 134 -6.27 0.55 -8.55
CA VAL A 134 -6.42 -0.13 -9.85
C VAL A 134 -5.87 -1.54 -9.71
N HIS A 135 -6.76 -2.53 -9.77
CA HIS A 135 -6.47 -3.94 -9.52
C HIS A 135 -6.36 -4.70 -10.84
N THR A 136 -5.16 -5.11 -11.20
CA THR A 136 -4.84 -5.80 -12.47
C THR A 136 -4.70 -7.31 -12.33
N GLY A 137 -4.44 -7.83 -11.12
CA GLY A 137 -4.06 -9.22 -10.85
C GLY A 137 -2.58 -9.53 -11.11
N TRP A 138 -1.82 -8.55 -11.60
CA TRP A 138 -0.45 -8.75 -12.09
C TRP A 138 0.52 -9.28 -11.03
N SER A 139 0.55 -8.68 -9.85
CA SER A 139 1.46 -9.09 -8.78
C SER A 139 1.21 -10.53 -8.30
N ASP A 140 -0.06 -10.94 -8.20
CA ASP A 140 -0.40 -12.30 -7.75
C ASP A 140 0.06 -13.38 -8.74
N GLU A 141 0.19 -13.04 -10.04
CA GLU A 141 0.56 -13.99 -11.09
C GLU A 141 2.06 -13.95 -11.45
N HIS A 142 2.72 -12.80 -11.33
CA HIS A 142 4.04 -12.57 -11.92
C HIS A 142 5.14 -12.17 -10.92
N GLU A 143 4.80 -11.88 -9.64
CA GLU A 143 5.82 -11.55 -8.63
C GLU A 143 6.85 -12.69 -8.50
N GLY A 144 8.13 -12.33 -8.34
CA GLY A 144 9.26 -13.27 -8.35
C GLY A 144 9.67 -13.77 -9.73
N THR A 145 9.07 -13.26 -10.82
CA THR A 145 9.43 -13.62 -12.20
C THR A 145 10.19 -12.50 -12.89
N GLN A 146 10.92 -12.84 -13.97
CA GLN A 146 11.61 -11.85 -14.80
C GLN A 146 10.63 -10.91 -15.53
N THR A 147 9.44 -11.39 -15.86
CA THR A 147 8.43 -10.64 -16.61
C THR A 147 7.74 -9.58 -15.77
N PHE A 148 7.88 -9.62 -14.44
CA PHE A 148 7.15 -8.74 -13.53
C PHE A 148 7.24 -7.26 -13.89
N TYR A 149 8.45 -6.76 -14.16
CA TYR A 149 8.69 -5.37 -14.59
C TYR A 149 8.94 -5.21 -16.10
N GLU A 150 9.10 -6.31 -16.84
CA GLU A 150 9.37 -6.26 -18.27
C GLU A 150 8.10 -6.22 -19.11
N GLU A 151 7.01 -6.80 -18.59
CA GLU A 151 5.76 -7.00 -19.35
C GLU A 151 4.51 -6.50 -18.57
N ASN A 152 4.67 -5.76 -17.47
CA ASN A 152 3.54 -5.28 -16.68
C ASN A 152 2.55 -4.43 -17.52
N PRO A 153 1.23 -4.53 -17.25
CA PRO A 153 0.31 -3.50 -17.71
C PRO A 153 0.70 -2.15 -17.07
N TYR A 154 0.37 -1.07 -17.73
CA TYR A 154 0.68 0.28 -17.26
C TYR A 154 -0.51 1.22 -17.46
N TYR A 155 -0.42 2.44 -16.95
CA TYR A 155 -1.57 3.34 -16.90
C TYR A 155 -1.38 4.54 -17.81
N ALA A 156 -2.45 4.91 -18.54
CA ALA A 156 -2.52 6.17 -19.25
C ALA A 156 -2.38 7.35 -18.25
N GLU A 157 -1.68 8.41 -18.65
CA GLU A 157 -1.37 9.57 -17.80
C GLU A 157 -2.64 10.24 -17.21
N GLU A 158 -3.77 10.15 -17.94
CA GLU A 158 -5.05 10.68 -17.50
C GLU A 158 -5.57 10.05 -16.19
N ILE A 159 -5.07 8.86 -15.80
CA ILE A 159 -5.40 8.25 -14.51
C ILE A 159 -4.72 9.00 -13.38
N ALA A 160 -3.44 9.34 -13.53
CA ALA A 160 -2.71 10.16 -12.57
C ALA A 160 -3.30 11.58 -12.48
N GLU A 161 -3.62 12.19 -13.62
CA GLU A 161 -4.32 13.50 -13.67
C GLU A 161 -5.66 13.42 -12.94
N TYR A 162 -6.46 12.38 -13.13
CA TYR A 162 -7.73 12.19 -12.43
C TYR A 162 -7.56 12.08 -10.91
N VAL A 163 -6.53 11.36 -10.44
CA VAL A 163 -6.20 11.29 -9.00
C VAL A 163 -5.87 12.67 -8.44
N VAL A 164 -5.11 13.47 -9.18
CA VAL A 164 -4.75 14.85 -8.78
C VAL A 164 -5.97 15.75 -8.76
N GLU A 165 -6.77 15.76 -9.83
CA GLU A 165 -7.95 16.63 -10.00
C GLU A 165 -9.05 16.33 -8.99
N SER A 166 -9.26 15.06 -8.62
CA SER A 166 -10.25 14.67 -7.60
C SER A 166 -9.84 15.06 -6.18
N GLY A 167 -8.59 15.46 -5.95
CA GLY A 167 -8.05 15.71 -4.63
C GLY A 167 -7.71 14.43 -3.84
N ALA A 168 -7.78 13.27 -4.47
CA ALA A 168 -7.47 11.98 -3.85
C ALA A 168 -6.04 11.97 -3.29
N ARG A 169 -5.79 11.12 -2.29
CA ARG A 169 -4.48 11.05 -1.61
C ARG A 169 -3.42 10.40 -2.47
N GLY A 170 -3.77 9.45 -3.29
CA GLY A 170 -2.83 8.75 -4.14
C GLY A 170 -3.42 7.56 -4.87
N LEU A 171 -2.52 6.80 -5.47
CA LEU A 171 -2.81 5.60 -6.25
C LEU A 171 -2.24 4.35 -5.55
N ILE A 172 -3.04 3.29 -5.50
CA ILE A 172 -2.61 1.94 -5.12
C ILE A 172 -2.67 1.07 -6.37
N THR A 173 -1.69 0.20 -6.55
CA THR A 173 -1.63 -0.73 -7.68
C THR A 173 -0.96 -2.04 -7.30
N ASP A 174 -1.34 -3.09 -7.99
CA ASP A 174 -0.70 -4.40 -7.93
C ASP A 174 0.25 -4.65 -9.13
N ALA A 175 0.67 -3.58 -9.80
CA ALA A 175 1.65 -3.57 -10.90
C ALA A 175 2.50 -2.31 -10.82
N ALA A 176 3.53 -2.16 -11.67
CA ALA A 176 4.19 -0.89 -11.88
C ALA A 176 3.25 0.06 -12.66
N ILE A 177 3.31 1.37 -12.38
CA ILE A 177 2.35 2.34 -12.96
C ILE A 177 2.78 2.89 -14.32
N ASP A 178 4.06 2.84 -14.66
CA ASP A 178 4.62 3.35 -15.91
C ASP A 178 5.25 2.24 -16.75
N PRO A 179 5.27 2.36 -18.10
CA PRO A 179 6.01 1.45 -18.96
C PRO A 179 7.53 1.62 -18.73
N GLY A 180 8.25 0.52 -18.59
CA GLY A 180 9.64 0.49 -18.10
C GLY A 180 10.67 1.35 -18.84
N ASP A 181 10.46 1.69 -20.12
CA ASP A 181 11.43 2.40 -20.96
C ASP A 181 10.96 3.75 -21.56
N GLU A 182 9.68 4.11 -21.40
CA GLU A 182 9.10 5.28 -22.10
C GLU A 182 8.89 6.51 -21.20
N GLY A 183 9.50 6.54 -20.04
CA GLY A 183 9.42 7.64 -19.07
C GLY A 183 8.52 7.29 -17.86
N TYR A 184 8.46 8.20 -16.91
CA TYR A 184 7.79 8.02 -15.63
C TYR A 184 6.69 9.06 -15.45
N ARG A 185 5.77 9.18 -16.42
CA ARG A 185 4.76 10.26 -16.48
C ARG A 185 3.83 10.23 -15.30
N ASN A 186 3.32 9.04 -14.96
CA ASN A 186 2.43 8.88 -13.82
C ASN A 186 3.12 9.21 -12.51
N HIS A 187 4.39 8.80 -12.33
CA HIS A 187 5.18 9.18 -11.17
C HIS A 187 5.34 10.70 -11.06
N TYR A 188 5.75 11.38 -12.14
CA TYR A 188 5.90 12.85 -12.14
C TYR A 188 4.57 13.52 -11.80
N THR A 189 3.48 13.17 -12.47
CA THR A 189 2.17 13.79 -12.29
C THR A 189 1.67 13.64 -10.86
N LEU A 190 1.81 12.47 -10.25
CA LEU A 190 1.35 12.22 -8.89
C LEU A 190 2.28 12.84 -7.84
N LEU A 191 3.58 12.59 -7.93
CA LEU A 191 4.51 12.94 -6.87
C LEU A 191 4.82 14.45 -6.82
N GLU A 192 4.87 15.15 -7.97
CA GLU A 192 4.97 16.61 -8.01
C GLU A 192 3.69 17.31 -7.48
N ALA A 193 2.53 16.65 -7.53
CA ALA A 193 1.29 17.11 -6.94
C ALA A 193 1.12 16.72 -5.46
N ASP A 194 2.18 16.31 -4.78
CA ASP A 194 2.20 15.87 -3.37
C ASP A 194 1.29 14.65 -3.09
N LYS A 195 1.05 13.81 -4.07
CA LYS A 195 0.36 12.53 -3.91
C LYS A 195 1.35 11.43 -3.52
N VAL A 196 0.86 10.25 -3.16
CA VAL A 196 1.68 9.07 -2.90
C VAL A 196 1.29 7.95 -3.86
N ILE A 197 2.22 7.03 -4.08
CA ILE A 197 1.99 5.82 -4.88
C ILE A 197 2.26 4.63 -3.98
N VAL A 198 1.40 3.61 -4.05
CA VAL A 198 1.60 2.33 -3.37
C VAL A 198 1.63 1.26 -4.43
N GLU A 199 2.76 0.63 -4.62
CA GLU A 199 2.97 -0.37 -5.67
C GLU A 199 3.07 -1.79 -5.13
N ASN A 200 2.72 -2.73 -6.00
CA ASN A 200 2.93 -4.16 -5.84
C ASN A 200 2.19 -4.74 -4.63
N VAL A 201 0.92 -4.36 -4.44
CA VAL A 201 0.06 -5.08 -3.50
C VAL A 201 -0.31 -6.45 -4.08
N VAL A 202 -0.52 -7.44 -3.22
CA VAL A 202 -0.87 -8.82 -3.56
C VAL A 202 -2.07 -9.30 -2.75
N ASN A 203 -2.55 -10.51 -3.03
CA ASN A 203 -3.62 -11.14 -2.25
C ASN A 203 -4.90 -10.28 -2.20
N CYS A 204 -5.22 -9.66 -3.35
CA CYS A 204 -6.32 -8.69 -3.45
C CYS A 204 -7.67 -9.35 -3.80
N GLU A 205 -7.72 -10.67 -3.98
CA GLU A 205 -8.96 -11.38 -4.28
C GLU A 205 -9.95 -11.28 -3.12
N GLY A 206 -11.22 -11.10 -3.47
CA GLY A 206 -12.31 -10.99 -2.48
C GLY A 206 -12.41 -9.63 -1.77
N LEU A 207 -11.57 -8.65 -2.10
CA LEU A 207 -11.75 -7.29 -1.61
C LEU A 207 -13.05 -6.69 -2.19
N PRO A 208 -13.84 -5.94 -1.39
CA PRO A 208 -14.97 -5.18 -1.90
C PRO A 208 -14.51 -4.03 -2.81
N ASP A 209 -15.46 -3.33 -3.44
CA ASP A 209 -15.14 -2.17 -4.30
C ASP A 209 -14.81 -0.91 -3.49
N GLU A 210 -15.26 -0.84 -2.23
CA GLU A 210 -14.95 0.22 -1.28
C GLU A 210 -14.51 -0.38 0.04
N PHE A 211 -13.38 0.08 0.57
CA PHE A 211 -12.82 -0.37 1.85
C PHE A 211 -11.85 0.68 2.41
N ARG A 212 -11.30 0.42 3.58
CA ARG A 212 -10.21 1.22 4.13
C ARG A 212 -8.89 0.50 3.98
N THR A 213 -7.91 1.15 3.35
CA THR A 213 -6.54 0.62 3.27
C THR A 213 -5.66 1.21 4.36
N TYR A 214 -4.87 0.36 4.97
CA TYR A 214 -3.83 0.69 5.93
C TYR A 214 -2.48 0.50 5.26
N VAL A 215 -1.80 1.60 4.94
CA VAL A 215 -0.45 1.60 4.37
C VAL A 215 0.52 2.06 5.44
N ILE A 216 1.42 1.17 5.89
CA ILE A 216 2.34 1.45 7.00
C ILE A 216 3.78 1.34 6.47
N PRO A 217 4.33 2.42 5.89
CA PRO A 217 5.70 2.43 5.39
C PRO A 217 6.71 2.49 6.53
N MET A 218 7.90 1.96 6.30
CA MET A 218 9.02 2.16 7.22
C MET A 218 9.35 3.67 7.30
N ARG A 219 9.42 4.22 8.52
CA ARG A 219 9.66 5.65 8.73
C ARG A 219 11.13 6.03 8.55
N LEU A 220 11.58 6.11 7.32
CA LEU A 220 12.93 6.53 6.95
C LEU A 220 13.01 8.06 6.91
N ALA A 221 13.86 8.68 7.75
CA ALA A 221 13.93 10.14 7.89
C ALA A 221 14.25 10.89 6.59
N ASN A 222 14.99 10.26 5.67
CA ASN A 222 15.44 10.87 4.41
C ASN A 222 15.08 10.00 3.20
N GLY A 223 14.12 9.05 3.34
CA GLY A 223 13.74 8.13 2.27
C GLY A 223 12.88 8.83 1.21
N ASP A 224 13.07 8.43 -0.02
CA ASP A 224 12.27 8.75 -1.19
C ASP A 224 11.02 7.87 -1.30
N GLY A 225 11.05 6.72 -0.66
CA GLY A 225 10.01 5.74 -0.49
C GLY A 225 10.40 4.78 0.63
N ALA A 226 9.61 3.77 0.87
CA ALA A 226 9.92 2.69 1.81
C ALA A 226 9.06 1.45 1.57
N PRO A 227 9.60 0.24 1.85
CA PRO A 227 8.78 -0.95 1.99
C PRO A 227 7.65 -0.70 2.99
N ALA A 228 6.46 -1.16 2.67
CA ALA A 228 5.27 -0.92 3.48
C ALA A 228 4.54 -2.22 3.81
N ARG A 229 3.99 -2.31 5.04
CA ARG A 229 2.97 -3.30 5.31
C ARG A 229 1.62 -2.70 4.94
N VAL A 230 0.96 -3.31 3.96
CA VAL A 230 -0.36 -2.89 3.46
C VAL A 230 -1.37 -3.95 3.82
N PHE A 231 -2.51 -3.55 4.39
CA PHE A 231 -3.57 -4.48 4.76
C PHE A 231 -4.93 -3.81 4.79
N VAL A 232 -5.96 -4.63 4.83
CA VAL A 232 -7.37 -4.24 5.01
C VAL A 232 -7.91 -4.98 6.22
N VAL A 233 -8.71 -4.29 7.03
CA VAL A 233 -9.52 -4.90 8.10
C VAL A 233 -10.89 -5.17 7.50
N LYS A 234 -11.32 -6.44 7.47
CA LYS A 234 -12.64 -6.80 6.96
C LYS A 234 -13.72 -6.38 7.95
N ASP A 235 -14.88 -6.01 7.43
CA ASP A 235 -16.04 -5.57 8.23
C ASP A 235 -15.85 -4.19 8.94
N GLU A 236 -14.93 -3.35 8.46
CA GLU A 236 -14.73 -1.98 8.96
C GLU A 236 -15.26 -0.92 7.96
#